data_947a4c529b424da568b755a42eabd5bc
#
_entry.id   947a4c529b424da568b755a42eabd5bc
#
_cell.length_a   1.000
_cell.length_b   1.000
_cell.length_c   1.000
_cell.angle_alpha   90.00
_cell.angle_beta   90.00
_cell.angle_gamma   90.00
#
_symmetry.space_group_name_H-M   'P 1'
#
loop_
_entity.id
_entity.type
_entity.pdbx_description
1 polymer ?
#
loop_
_entity_poly.entity_id
_entity_poly.type
_entity_poly.pdbx_seq_one_letter_code
_entity_poly.pdbx_strand_id
1 'polypeptide(L)'
;MLEVILKRFEHPDGLRTFEKGKFELVRLGGMTIGRATYEPGWKWSEHVGRAMGAKNCAVEHVGMVLSGRATAAMDDGRVIEMQAGDVFYIAPGHDSWVVGSEPYVSIHLMGADVYASAKQRDAE
;
A
#
# COMPACT_ATOMS: atom_id res chain seq x y z
N MET A 1 7.12 -14.54 28.04
CA MET A 1 6.10 -13.95 27.15
C MET A 1 6.23 -12.44 27.17
N LEU A 2 6.17 -11.82 25.99
CA LEU A 2 6.19 -10.37 25.87
C LEU A 2 4.76 -9.85 25.93
N GLU A 3 4.50 -8.91 26.81
CA GLU A 3 3.17 -8.31 26.95
C GLU A 3 3.03 -7.04 26.12
N VAL A 4 4.17 -6.40 25.79
CA VAL A 4 4.19 -5.22 24.93
C VAL A 4 5.28 -5.40 23.90
N ILE A 5 4.94 -5.18 22.66
CA ILE A 5 5.89 -5.24 21.55
C ILE A 5 5.83 -3.90 20.83
N LEU A 6 6.97 -3.26 20.69
CA LEU A 6 7.08 -1.99 19.96
C LEU A 6 7.97 -2.18 18.74
N LYS A 7 7.50 -1.72 17.61
CA LYS A 7 8.25 -1.74 16.35
C LYS A 7 8.14 -0.39 15.66
N ARG A 8 9.00 -0.15 14.71
CA ARG A 8 8.98 1.08 13.91
C ARG A 8 9.09 0.71 12.44
N PHE A 9 8.39 1.45 11.61
CA PHE A 9 8.48 1.23 10.16
C PHE A 9 9.86 1.54 9.61
N GLU A 10 10.63 2.38 10.30
CA GLU A 10 12.01 2.69 9.91
C GLU A 10 12.95 1.50 10.07
N HIS A 11 12.53 0.49 10.81
CA HIS A 11 13.25 -0.78 10.98
C HIS A 11 12.28 -1.91 10.69
N PRO A 12 11.87 -2.07 9.43
CA PRO A 12 10.77 -2.98 9.11
C PRO A 12 11.19 -4.44 9.17
N ASP A 13 10.20 -5.31 9.39
CA ASP A 13 10.39 -6.75 9.28
C ASP A 13 10.46 -7.19 7.82
N GLY A 14 9.86 -6.42 6.93
CA GLY A 14 9.90 -6.66 5.49
C GLY A 14 9.84 -5.35 4.74
N LEU A 15 10.44 -5.34 3.56
CA LEU A 15 10.46 -4.15 2.71
C LEU A 15 10.23 -4.59 1.26
N ARG A 16 9.27 -3.95 0.63
CA ARG A 16 8.99 -4.13 -0.79
C ARG A 16 9.20 -2.81 -1.48
N THR A 17 10.06 -2.79 -2.50
CA THR A 17 10.37 -1.58 -3.24
C THR A 17 9.95 -1.74 -4.70
N PHE A 18 9.54 -0.63 -5.29
CA PHE A 18 9.18 -0.57 -6.69
C PHE A 18 9.41 0.86 -7.16
N GLU A 19 9.27 1.08 -8.45
CA GLU A 19 9.46 2.42 -9.00
C GLU A 19 8.49 3.40 -8.36
N LYS A 20 9.03 4.52 -7.85
CA LYS A 20 8.28 5.61 -7.20
C LYS A 20 7.56 5.21 -5.92
N GLY A 21 8.03 4.15 -5.24
CA GLY A 21 7.39 3.80 -4.00
C GLY A 21 8.04 2.69 -3.21
N LYS A 22 7.55 2.52 -2.00
CA LYS A 22 7.97 1.43 -1.13
C LYS A 22 6.84 1.05 -0.19
N PHE A 23 6.93 -0.13 0.35
CA PHE A 23 5.96 -0.67 1.29
C PHE A 23 6.72 -1.36 2.41
N GLU A 24 6.67 -0.80 3.60
CA GLU A 24 7.36 -1.31 4.78
C GLU A 24 6.37 -2.13 5.60
N LEU A 25 6.82 -3.26 6.12
CA LEU A 25 5.99 -4.20 6.86
C LEU A 25 6.52 -4.40 8.25
N VAL A 26 5.63 -4.39 9.23
CA VAL A 26 5.94 -4.84 10.59
C VAL A 26 4.94 -5.92 10.98
N ARG A 27 5.39 -6.90 11.74
CA ARG A 27 4.55 -8.00 12.21
C ARG A 27 4.40 -7.92 13.71
N LEU A 28 3.16 -7.80 14.16
CA LEU A 28 2.81 -7.60 15.57
C LEU A 28 1.61 -8.47 15.91
N GLY A 29 1.78 -9.35 16.90
CA GLY A 29 0.64 -10.07 17.46
C GLY A 29 -0.18 -10.85 16.44
N GLY A 30 0.44 -11.41 15.41
CA GLY A 30 -0.27 -12.14 14.38
C GLY A 30 -0.80 -11.26 13.25
N MET A 31 -0.63 -9.94 13.34
CA MET A 31 -1.01 -9.02 12.28
C MET A 31 0.22 -8.56 11.50
N THR A 32 0.03 -8.35 10.21
CA THR A 32 1.01 -7.67 9.38
C THR A 32 0.46 -6.29 9.04
N ILE A 33 1.19 -5.26 9.42
CA ILE A 33 0.79 -3.88 9.20
C ILE A 33 1.79 -3.25 8.24
N GLY A 34 1.29 -2.56 7.22
CA GLY A 34 2.13 -1.95 6.21
C GLY A 34 2.06 -0.44 6.22
N ARG A 35 3.16 0.21 5.84
CA ARG A 35 3.17 1.63 5.54
C ARG A 35 3.58 1.80 4.09
N ALA A 36 2.67 2.32 3.29
CA ALA A 36 2.91 2.65 1.90
C ALA A 36 3.42 4.08 1.79
N THR A 37 4.44 4.28 0.96
CA THR A 37 4.91 5.62 0.60
C THR A 37 5.04 5.65 -0.92
N TYR A 38 4.24 6.50 -1.55
CA TYR A 38 4.24 6.62 -3.01
C TYR A 38 4.59 8.04 -3.41
N GLU A 39 5.53 8.18 -4.33
CA GLU A 39 5.97 9.48 -4.80
C GLU A 39 5.00 10.06 -5.84
N PRO A 40 5.03 11.38 -6.06
CA PRO A 40 4.24 11.97 -7.13
C PRO A 40 4.53 11.28 -8.46
N GLY A 41 3.47 11.01 -9.22
CA GLY A 41 3.57 10.29 -10.48
C GLY A 41 3.40 8.78 -10.37
N TRP A 42 3.36 8.25 -9.17
CA TRP A 42 3.14 6.80 -8.99
C TRP A 42 1.73 6.42 -9.43
N LYS A 43 1.65 5.29 -10.14
CA LYS A 43 0.37 4.69 -10.55
C LYS A 43 0.53 3.19 -10.43
N TRP A 44 -0.40 2.54 -9.72
CA TRP A 44 -0.27 1.12 -9.42
C TRP A 44 -0.11 0.27 -10.67
N SER A 45 -0.94 0.51 -11.69
CA SER A 45 -0.90 -0.30 -12.92
C SER A 45 0.41 -0.17 -13.68
N GLU A 46 1.12 0.95 -13.54
CA GLU A 46 2.40 1.17 -14.22
C GLU A 46 3.59 0.71 -13.38
N HIS A 47 3.57 0.98 -12.08
CA HIS A 47 4.76 0.87 -11.24
C HIS A 47 4.77 -0.38 -10.35
N VAL A 48 3.62 -1.04 -10.20
CA VAL A 48 3.51 -2.29 -9.45
C VAL A 48 2.95 -3.38 -10.36
N GLY A 49 1.77 -3.12 -10.94
CA GLY A 49 1.04 -4.11 -11.70
C GLY A 49 1.78 -4.63 -12.91
N ARG A 50 2.49 -3.75 -13.61
CA ARG A 50 3.24 -4.15 -14.80
C ARG A 50 4.27 -5.22 -14.47
N ALA A 51 4.98 -5.07 -13.36
CA ALA A 51 5.98 -6.04 -12.93
C ALA A 51 5.35 -7.37 -12.50
N MET A 52 4.10 -7.34 -12.09
CA MET A 52 3.35 -8.52 -11.68
C MET A 52 2.52 -9.12 -12.81
N GLY A 53 2.48 -8.47 -13.97
CA GLY A 53 1.64 -8.90 -15.08
C GLY A 53 0.17 -8.66 -14.84
N ALA A 54 -0.20 -7.67 -14.02
CA ALA A 54 -1.57 -7.40 -13.65
C ALA A 54 -1.95 -5.96 -14.02
N LYS A 55 -3.20 -5.77 -14.46
CA LYS A 55 -3.73 -4.45 -14.80
C LYS A 55 -4.31 -3.74 -13.60
N ASN A 56 -4.83 -4.50 -12.65
CA ASN A 56 -5.50 -3.97 -11.47
C ASN A 56 -5.02 -4.73 -10.22
N CYS A 57 -5.09 -4.05 -9.08
CA CYS A 57 -4.76 -4.66 -7.81
C CYS A 57 -5.91 -5.57 -7.38
N ALA A 58 -5.61 -6.83 -7.11
CA ALA A 58 -6.59 -7.81 -6.66
C ALA A 58 -6.61 -7.97 -5.14
N VAL A 59 -5.90 -7.11 -4.42
CA VAL A 59 -5.79 -7.18 -2.97
C VAL A 59 -6.84 -6.28 -2.33
N GLU A 60 -7.53 -6.83 -1.34
CA GLU A 60 -8.46 -6.06 -0.52
C GLU A 60 -7.66 -5.28 0.52
N HIS A 61 -8.01 -4.00 0.71
CA HIS A 61 -7.27 -3.15 1.64
C HIS A 61 -8.20 -2.52 2.69
N VAL A 62 -7.71 -2.45 3.92
CA VAL A 62 -8.29 -1.60 4.97
C VAL A 62 -7.13 -0.80 5.55
N GLY A 63 -7.31 0.50 5.69
CA GLY A 63 -6.25 1.32 6.21
C GLY A 63 -6.64 2.76 6.44
N MET A 64 -5.63 3.61 6.58
CA MET A 64 -5.82 5.03 6.84
C MET A 64 -4.76 5.85 6.11
N VAL A 65 -5.16 6.95 5.51
CA VAL A 65 -4.24 7.88 4.88
C VAL A 65 -3.62 8.77 5.94
N LEU A 66 -2.30 8.86 5.97
CA LEU A 66 -1.57 9.73 6.90
C LEU A 66 -1.24 11.07 6.28
N SER A 67 -0.84 11.09 5.00
CA SER A 67 -0.49 12.34 4.32
C SER A 67 -0.61 12.17 2.82
N GLY A 68 -0.76 13.29 2.14
CA GLY A 68 -0.90 13.31 0.69
C GLY A 68 -2.29 12.91 0.22
N ARG A 69 -2.43 12.72 -1.10
CA ARG A 69 -3.71 12.35 -1.74
C ARG A 69 -3.46 11.31 -2.81
N ALA A 70 -4.38 10.35 -2.91
CA ALA A 70 -4.33 9.32 -3.95
C ALA A 70 -5.75 8.93 -4.30
N THR A 71 -5.88 8.16 -5.37
CA THR A 71 -7.19 7.67 -5.82
C THR A 71 -7.33 6.19 -5.57
N ALA A 72 -8.60 5.75 -5.54
CA ALA A 72 -8.96 4.36 -5.78
C ALA A 72 -9.86 4.37 -7.01
N ALA A 73 -9.40 3.77 -8.10
CA ALA A 73 -10.11 3.74 -9.36
C ALA A 73 -10.63 2.32 -9.58
N MET A 74 -11.93 2.14 -9.41
CA MET A 74 -12.54 0.84 -9.50
C MET A 74 -12.75 0.41 -10.95
N ASP A 75 -12.82 -0.90 -11.19
CA ASP A 75 -13.02 -1.45 -12.52
C ASP A 75 -14.33 -1.00 -13.17
N ASP A 76 -15.32 -0.61 -12.36
CA ASP A 76 -16.61 -0.13 -12.89
C ASP A 76 -16.58 1.34 -13.30
N GLY A 77 -15.42 1.99 -13.22
CA GLY A 77 -15.24 3.37 -13.66
C GLY A 77 -15.35 4.41 -12.58
N ARG A 78 -15.69 4.04 -11.35
CA ARG A 78 -15.71 4.99 -10.23
C ARG A 78 -14.30 5.35 -9.84
N VAL A 79 -14.03 6.63 -9.62
CA VAL A 79 -12.74 7.13 -9.14
C VAL A 79 -13.00 7.95 -7.89
N ILE A 80 -12.38 7.55 -6.79
CA ILE A 80 -12.59 8.16 -5.50
C ILE A 80 -11.25 8.67 -4.99
N GLU A 81 -11.18 9.95 -4.63
CA GLU A 81 -9.96 10.52 -4.06
C GLU A 81 -9.95 10.34 -2.56
N MET A 82 -8.80 9.94 -2.03
CA MET A 82 -8.56 9.76 -0.61
C MET A 82 -7.51 10.76 -0.16
N GLN A 83 -7.67 11.31 1.04
CA GLN A 83 -6.76 12.31 1.59
C GLN A 83 -6.48 12.04 3.06
N ALA A 84 -5.51 12.76 3.61
CA ALA A 84 -5.09 12.60 5.00
C ALA A 84 -6.28 12.60 5.95
N GLY A 85 -6.33 11.61 6.83
CA GLY A 85 -7.41 11.40 7.78
C GLY A 85 -8.48 10.44 7.34
N ASP A 86 -8.55 10.09 6.06
CA ASP A 86 -9.55 9.11 5.60
C ASP A 86 -9.17 7.72 6.06
N VAL A 87 -10.16 7.01 6.58
CA VAL A 87 -10.06 5.57 6.87
C VAL A 87 -10.78 4.88 5.72
N PHE A 88 -10.13 3.93 5.06
CA PHE A 88 -10.64 3.38 3.82
C PHE A 88 -10.80 1.87 3.84
N TYR A 89 -11.74 1.39 3.05
CA TYR A 89 -11.84 0.03 2.57
C TYR A 89 -11.81 0.09 1.05
N ILE A 90 -10.95 -0.72 0.42
CA ILE A 90 -10.87 -0.79 -1.04
C ILE A 90 -11.00 -2.25 -1.45
N ALA A 91 -12.05 -2.55 -2.23
CA ALA A 91 -12.30 -3.90 -2.73
C ALA A 91 -11.26 -4.28 -3.79
N PRO A 92 -11.07 -5.59 -4.04
CA PRO A 92 -10.26 -6.03 -5.19
C PRO A 92 -10.78 -5.45 -6.50
N GLY A 93 -9.88 -5.32 -7.48
CA GLY A 93 -10.26 -4.81 -8.81
C GLY A 93 -10.17 -3.30 -8.88
N HIS A 94 -9.03 -2.74 -8.50
CA HIS A 94 -8.82 -1.30 -8.54
C HIS A 94 -7.44 -0.95 -9.08
N ASP A 95 -7.33 0.26 -9.61
CA ASP A 95 -6.07 0.95 -9.85
C ASP A 95 -5.98 2.09 -8.83
N SER A 96 -4.83 2.72 -8.75
CA SER A 96 -4.59 3.81 -7.82
C SER A 96 -3.45 4.68 -8.33
N TRP A 97 -3.51 5.99 -8.08
CA TRP A 97 -2.40 6.88 -8.41
C TRP A 97 -2.36 8.05 -7.45
N VAL A 98 -1.15 8.61 -7.31
CA VAL A 98 -0.95 9.77 -6.44
C VAL A 98 -1.48 11.02 -7.13
N VAL A 99 -2.16 11.85 -6.37
CA VAL A 99 -2.72 13.13 -6.83
C VAL A 99 -1.87 14.25 -6.28
N GLY A 100 -1.48 15.20 -7.13
CA GLY A 100 -0.72 16.35 -6.69
C GLY A 100 0.78 16.11 -6.65
N SER A 101 1.48 16.99 -5.96
CA SER A 101 2.94 17.06 -5.98
C SER A 101 3.60 16.61 -4.68
N GLU A 102 2.82 16.07 -3.75
CA GLU A 102 3.35 15.58 -2.47
C GLU A 102 3.29 14.06 -2.42
N PRO A 103 4.23 13.42 -1.71
CA PRO A 103 4.14 11.97 -1.49
C PRO A 103 2.86 11.59 -0.75
N TYR A 104 2.38 10.40 -1.04
CA TYR A 104 1.22 9.82 -0.37
C TYR A 104 1.69 8.76 0.60
N VAL A 105 1.23 8.83 1.84
CA VAL A 105 1.58 7.86 2.88
C VAL A 105 0.31 7.30 3.50
N SER A 106 0.21 5.98 3.58
CA SER A 106 -0.94 5.32 4.20
C SER A 106 -0.49 4.12 5.03
N ILE A 107 -1.33 3.79 6.03
CA ILE A 107 -1.15 2.61 6.86
C ILE A 107 -2.17 1.57 6.41
N HIS A 108 -1.73 0.33 6.24
CA HIS A 108 -2.58 -0.78 5.84
C HIS A 108 -2.67 -1.79 6.96
N LEU A 109 -3.91 -2.05 7.40
CA LEU A 109 -4.20 -3.00 8.46
C LEU A 109 -4.69 -4.34 7.89
N MET A 110 -5.21 -4.34 6.66
CA MET A 110 -5.61 -5.53 5.93
C MET A 110 -5.01 -5.46 4.53
N GLY A 111 -4.52 -6.57 4.02
CA GLY A 111 -3.94 -6.66 2.69
C GLY A 111 -2.45 -6.43 2.65
N ALA A 112 -1.84 -5.99 3.75
CA ALA A 112 -0.42 -5.66 3.77
C ALA A 112 0.48 -6.88 3.50
N ASP A 113 0.09 -8.03 4.01
CA ASP A 113 0.90 -9.25 3.92
C ASP A 113 1.03 -9.75 2.49
N VAL A 114 0.08 -9.47 1.61
CA VAL A 114 0.09 -9.95 0.23
C VAL A 114 0.30 -8.84 -0.80
N TYR A 115 0.23 -7.58 -0.39
CA TYR A 115 0.34 -6.46 -1.31
C TYR A 115 1.74 -6.42 -1.94
N ALA A 116 1.79 -6.32 -3.28
CA ALA A 116 3.02 -6.27 -4.05
C ALA A 116 3.95 -7.48 -3.77
N SER A 117 3.39 -8.59 -3.28
CA SER A 117 4.18 -9.73 -2.80
C SER A 117 5.00 -10.41 -3.90
N ALA A 118 4.56 -10.32 -5.15
CA ALA A 118 5.30 -10.93 -6.26
C ALA A 118 6.67 -10.28 -6.42
N LYS A 119 6.80 -8.99 -6.11
CA LYS A 119 8.10 -8.31 -6.18
C LYS A 119 9.00 -8.67 -5.01
N GLN A 120 8.40 -9.07 -3.89
CA GLN A 120 9.12 -9.36 -2.66
C GLN A 120 9.55 -10.81 -2.57
N ARG A 121 8.87 -11.70 -3.30
CA ARG A 121 9.06 -13.14 -3.16
C ARG A 121 10.51 -13.58 -3.26
N ASP A 122 11.26 -12.98 -4.17
CA ASP A 122 12.64 -13.37 -4.41
C ASP A 122 13.59 -12.88 -3.33
N ALA A 123 13.18 -11.91 -2.53
CA ALA A 123 14.00 -11.36 -1.46
C ALA A 123 13.90 -12.17 -0.17
N GLU A 124 12.99 -13.10 -0.12
CA GLU A 124 12.80 -13.97 1.03
C GLU A 124 13.67 -15.21 0.92
#